data_d9e1c56e1c1f5ba6873d98fd03573eba
#
_entry.id   d9e1c56e1c1f5ba6873d98fd03573eba
#
_cell.length_a   1.000
_cell.length_b   1.000
_cell.length_c   1.000
_cell.angle_alpha   90.00
_cell.angle_beta   90.00
_cell.angle_gamma   90.00
#
_symmetry.space_group_name_H-M   'P 1'
#
loop_
_entity.id
_entity.type
_entity.pdbx_description
1 polymer ?
#
loop_
_entity_poly.entity_id
_entity_poly.type
_entity_poly.pdbx_seq_one_letter_code
_entity_poly.pdbx_strand_id
1 'polypeptide(L)'
;MTGWNTGDIPDLDGRVAVVTGANGGLGYVIARELARKGATVVLACRSRTRGSAAVERLLGEVPAACVEPARLDLGDLGSVREFAYALPYERLDLLVNNAGVMALPHGTTADGFETQFGVNHLGHFALTGLLLPSLLAAPGARIVTVSSVLHVLANVDPRDLNSVRRYGRWTAYARSKSANLLFTHELARRLAAREGASDVRAVAAHPGYARTGLSTAGPRAEGRRVAERLARLGNRVAAQSPEAGALPVLYAATAPGVPSDSFTGPSFALWRGSPAPSWRAPWTTDDAMGERLWAASERLTGVVYEPLLP
;
A
#
# COMPACT_ATOMS: atom_id res chain seq x y z
N MET A 1 9.75 -19.78 20.40
CA MET A 1 9.02 -19.94 19.13
C MET A 1 9.69 -19.03 18.11
N THR A 2 10.20 -19.58 17.03
CA THR A 2 10.73 -18.80 15.90
C THR A 2 9.55 -18.03 15.30
N GLY A 3 9.66 -16.70 15.22
CA GLY A 3 8.60 -15.87 14.65
C GLY A 3 8.44 -16.13 13.14
N TRP A 4 7.28 -15.79 12.57
CA TRP A 4 6.98 -15.90 11.16
C TRP A 4 8.02 -15.16 10.28
N ASN A 5 8.42 -15.76 9.19
CA ASN A 5 9.42 -15.26 8.25
C ASN A 5 9.07 -15.64 6.80
N THR A 6 9.88 -15.25 5.81
CA THR A 6 9.62 -15.52 4.38
C THR A 6 9.60 -17.01 4.02
N GLY A 7 10.21 -17.89 4.83
CA GLY A 7 10.12 -19.34 4.65
C GLY A 7 8.70 -19.86 4.83
N ASP A 8 7.91 -19.20 5.69
CA ASP A 8 6.53 -19.56 6.04
C ASP A 8 5.49 -19.08 5.01
N ILE A 9 5.91 -18.33 3.98
CA ILE A 9 5.03 -17.97 2.84
C ILE A 9 4.64 -19.28 2.14
N PRO A 10 3.32 -19.58 1.97
CA PRO A 10 2.87 -20.77 1.27
C PRO A 10 3.30 -20.74 -0.20
N ASP A 11 3.11 -21.86 -0.90
CA ASP A 11 3.21 -21.91 -2.34
C ASP A 11 2.16 -20.98 -2.97
N LEU A 12 2.60 -20.16 -3.92
CA LEU A 12 1.79 -19.19 -4.64
C LEU A 12 1.75 -19.47 -6.13
N ASP A 13 2.10 -20.68 -6.56
CA ASP A 13 2.00 -21.06 -7.98
C ASP A 13 0.57 -20.85 -8.51
N GLY A 14 0.47 -20.31 -9.72
CA GLY A 14 -0.80 -19.93 -10.33
C GLY A 14 -1.51 -18.70 -9.71
N ARG A 15 -0.93 -18.04 -8.71
CA ARG A 15 -1.46 -16.79 -8.13
C ARG A 15 -0.88 -15.57 -8.84
N VAL A 16 -1.72 -14.56 -9.04
CA VAL A 16 -1.33 -13.27 -9.64
C VAL A 16 -1.32 -12.19 -8.55
N ALA A 17 -0.23 -11.42 -8.49
CA ALA A 17 -0.05 -10.33 -7.55
C ALA A 17 0.28 -9.01 -8.25
N VAL A 18 -0.36 -7.93 -7.85
CA VAL A 18 0.01 -6.56 -8.22
C VAL A 18 0.64 -5.88 -7.01
N VAL A 19 1.86 -5.35 -7.16
CA VAL A 19 2.56 -4.62 -6.09
C VAL A 19 2.87 -3.20 -6.57
N THR A 20 2.25 -2.19 -5.94
CA THR A 20 2.51 -0.79 -6.28
C THR A 20 3.82 -0.28 -5.68
N GLY A 21 4.58 0.53 -6.43
CA GLY A 21 5.88 1.03 -5.99
C GLY A 21 6.97 -0.04 -5.89
N ALA A 22 6.88 -1.09 -6.69
CA ALA A 22 7.75 -2.27 -6.60
C ALA A 22 9.16 -2.07 -7.21
N ASN A 23 9.49 -0.89 -7.72
CA ASN A 23 10.82 -0.62 -8.31
C ASN A 23 11.96 -0.46 -7.29
N GLY A 24 11.68 -0.53 -5.98
CA GLY A 24 12.72 -0.40 -4.95
C GLY A 24 12.18 -0.50 -3.54
N GLY A 25 13.07 -0.48 -2.56
CA GLY A 25 12.74 -0.51 -1.14
C GLY A 25 11.82 -1.67 -0.76
N LEU A 26 10.80 -1.37 0.03
CA LEU A 26 9.84 -2.34 0.55
C LEU A 26 9.10 -3.09 -0.57
N GLY A 27 8.57 -2.35 -1.55
CA GLY A 27 7.77 -2.94 -2.63
C GLY A 27 8.57 -3.92 -3.48
N TYR A 28 9.85 -3.65 -3.72
CA TYR A 28 10.74 -4.58 -4.42
C TYR A 28 10.92 -5.89 -3.64
N VAL A 29 11.17 -5.81 -2.33
CA VAL A 29 11.33 -7.00 -1.49
C VAL A 29 10.03 -7.82 -1.46
N ILE A 30 8.88 -7.15 -1.31
CA ILE A 30 7.56 -7.82 -1.36
C ILE A 30 7.40 -8.56 -2.68
N ALA A 31 7.62 -7.88 -3.82
CA ALA A 31 7.50 -8.48 -5.15
C ALA A 31 8.43 -9.68 -5.31
N ARG A 32 9.69 -9.55 -4.88
CA ARG A 32 10.69 -10.63 -4.93
C ARG A 32 10.27 -11.86 -4.14
N GLU A 33 9.81 -11.68 -2.91
CA GLU A 33 9.44 -12.82 -2.05
C GLU A 33 8.17 -13.51 -2.54
N LEU A 34 7.19 -12.77 -3.07
CA LEU A 34 6.01 -13.37 -3.71
C LEU A 34 6.41 -14.16 -4.96
N ALA A 35 7.25 -13.59 -5.82
CA ALA A 35 7.75 -14.27 -7.02
C ALA A 35 8.61 -15.51 -6.69
N ARG A 36 9.42 -15.45 -5.62
CA ARG A 36 10.21 -16.61 -5.15
C ARG A 36 9.33 -17.77 -4.72
N LYS A 37 8.08 -17.51 -4.36
CA LYS A 37 7.07 -18.51 -3.97
C LYS A 37 6.12 -18.90 -5.10
N GLY A 38 6.45 -18.56 -6.35
CA GLY A 38 5.74 -19.00 -7.55
C GLY A 38 4.69 -18.02 -8.07
N ALA A 39 4.41 -16.90 -7.38
CA ALA A 39 3.43 -15.96 -7.89
C ALA A 39 3.91 -15.27 -9.17
N THR A 40 2.99 -15.05 -10.11
CA THR A 40 3.16 -14.06 -11.17
C THR A 40 3.01 -12.67 -10.57
N VAL A 41 4.05 -11.80 -10.68
CA VAL A 41 4.03 -10.49 -10.00
C VAL A 41 4.16 -9.33 -11.00
N VAL A 42 3.16 -8.47 -11.01
CA VAL A 42 3.18 -7.20 -11.75
C VAL A 42 3.82 -6.12 -10.87
N LEU A 43 5.00 -5.65 -11.28
CA LEU A 43 5.72 -4.54 -10.64
C LEU A 43 5.16 -3.21 -11.14
N ALA A 44 4.13 -2.70 -10.47
CA ALA A 44 3.46 -1.45 -10.83
C ALA A 44 4.28 -0.23 -10.37
N CYS A 45 4.85 0.52 -11.32
CA CYS A 45 5.83 1.58 -11.07
C CYS A 45 5.57 2.82 -11.92
N ARG A 46 5.77 4.02 -11.37
CA ARG A 46 5.62 5.28 -12.10
C ARG A 46 6.59 5.40 -13.29
N SER A 47 7.82 4.97 -13.14
CA SER A 47 8.86 5.03 -14.18
C SER A 47 9.05 3.65 -14.81
N ARG A 48 8.77 3.56 -16.12
CA ARG A 48 9.01 2.33 -16.90
C ARG A 48 10.47 1.85 -16.78
N THR A 49 11.44 2.76 -16.98
CA THR A 49 12.87 2.43 -16.91
C THR A 49 13.26 1.83 -15.56
N ARG A 50 12.79 2.42 -14.45
CA ARG A 50 13.06 1.87 -13.10
C ARG A 50 12.32 0.57 -12.84
N GLY A 51 11.13 0.40 -13.42
CA GLY A 51 10.38 -0.86 -13.38
C GLY A 51 11.11 -1.98 -14.10
N SER A 52 11.56 -1.76 -15.34
CA SER A 52 12.35 -2.73 -16.11
C SER A 52 13.65 -3.12 -15.42
N ALA A 53 14.41 -2.14 -14.93
CA ALA A 53 15.63 -2.42 -14.15
C ALA A 53 15.36 -3.22 -12.86
N ALA A 54 14.20 -3.03 -12.23
CA ALA A 54 13.81 -3.82 -11.06
C ALA A 54 13.46 -5.27 -11.44
N VAL A 55 12.81 -5.48 -12.57
CA VAL A 55 12.53 -6.83 -13.11
C VAL A 55 13.82 -7.54 -13.46
N GLU A 56 14.74 -6.90 -14.19
CA GLU A 56 16.06 -7.48 -14.53
C GLU A 56 16.84 -7.91 -13.26
N ARG A 57 16.86 -7.03 -12.26
CA ARG A 57 17.47 -7.33 -10.97
C ARG A 57 16.80 -8.52 -10.28
N LEU A 58 15.46 -8.58 -10.28
CA LEU A 58 14.70 -9.65 -9.66
C LEU A 58 14.95 -10.99 -10.35
N LEU A 59 14.97 -11.02 -11.67
CA LEU A 59 15.32 -12.20 -12.45
C LEU A 59 16.76 -12.68 -12.21
N GLY A 60 17.69 -11.73 -11.93
CA GLY A 60 19.03 -12.09 -11.49
C GLY A 60 19.08 -12.75 -10.09
N GLU A 61 18.16 -12.40 -9.19
CA GLU A 61 18.05 -12.99 -7.84
C GLU A 61 17.15 -14.25 -7.81
N VAL A 62 16.17 -14.35 -8.71
CA VAL A 62 15.17 -15.44 -8.80
C VAL A 62 14.95 -15.76 -10.30
N PRO A 63 15.82 -16.55 -10.93
CA PRO A 63 15.77 -16.77 -12.40
C PRO A 63 14.48 -17.38 -12.93
N ALA A 64 13.76 -18.17 -12.12
CA ALA A 64 12.49 -18.80 -12.49
C ALA A 64 11.26 -17.92 -12.21
N ALA A 65 11.44 -16.67 -11.76
CA ALA A 65 10.32 -15.81 -11.41
C ALA A 65 9.50 -15.38 -12.64
N CYS A 66 8.18 -15.39 -12.50
CA CYS A 66 7.26 -14.81 -13.46
C CYS A 66 6.94 -13.36 -13.05
N VAL A 67 7.61 -12.38 -13.65
CA VAL A 67 7.52 -10.97 -13.28
C VAL A 67 7.47 -10.05 -14.48
N GLU A 68 6.68 -9.00 -14.40
CA GLU A 68 6.58 -8.00 -15.46
C GLU A 68 6.47 -6.57 -14.91
N PRO A 69 7.05 -5.58 -15.61
CA PRO A 69 6.92 -4.19 -15.23
C PRO A 69 5.66 -3.59 -15.86
N ALA A 70 4.89 -2.82 -15.09
CA ALA A 70 3.78 -2.04 -15.61
C ALA A 70 3.84 -0.58 -15.13
N ARG A 71 3.48 0.36 -16.03
CA ARG A 71 3.46 1.78 -15.68
C ARG A 71 2.22 2.10 -14.86
N LEU A 72 2.41 2.68 -13.68
CA LEU A 72 1.35 3.18 -12.81
C LEU A 72 1.81 4.44 -12.09
N ASP A 73 1.20 5.58 -12.35
CA ASP A 73 1.34 6.80 -11.55
C ASP A 73 0.07 7.03 -10.72
N LEU A 74 0.17 6.82 -9.42
CA LEU A 74 -0.94 7.01 -8.48
C LEU A 74 -1.28 8.51 -8.25
N GLY A 75 -0.47 9.41 -8.73
CA GLY A 75 -0.74 10.84 -8.74
C GLY A 75 -1.44 11.32 -10.02
N ASP A 76 -1.96 10.39 -10.83
CA ASP A 76 -2.65 10.63 -12.08
C ASP A 76 -3.74 9.57 -12.26
N LEU A 77 -4.99 9.95 -12.07
CA LEU A 77 -6.13 9.02 -12.17
C LEU A 77 -6.31 8.49 -13.59
N GLY A 78 -5.89 9.21 -14.61
CA GLY A 78 -5.83 8.71 -15.98
C GLY A 78 -4.88 7.51 -16.09
N SER A 79 -3.66 7.64 -15.53
CA SER A 79 -2.69 6.54 -15.45
C SER A 79 -3.21 5.34 -14.65
N VAL A 80 -3.98 5.57 -13.58
CA VAL A 80 -4.60 4.48 -12.80
C VAL A 80 -5.62 3.71 -13.63
N ARG A 81 -6.46 4.43 -14.40
CA ARG A 81 -7.43 3.81 -15.30
C ARG A 81 -6.74 3.03 -16.43
N GLU A 82 -5.77 3.64 -17.09
CA GLU A 82 -4.98 2.97 -18.14
C GLU A 82 -4.34 1.68 -17.63
N PHE A 83 -3.74 1.70 -16.44
CA PHE A 83 -3.14 0.51 -15.82
C PHE A 83 -4.18 -0.58 -15.57
N ALA A 84 -5.32 -0.25 -14.96
CA ALA A 84 -6.35 -1.23 -14.65
C ALA A 84 -6.95 -1.86 -15.92
N TYR A 85 -7.14 -1.07 -16.97
CA TYR A 85 -7.62 -1.54 -18.27
C TYR A 85 -6.62 -2.43 -19.02
N ALA A 86 -5.33 -2.10 -18.90
CA ALA A 86 -4.28 -2.83 -19.61
C ALA A 86 -3.85 -4.12 -18.90
N LEU A 87 -4.32 -4.38 -17.67
CA LEU A 87 -3.95 -5.57 -16.91
C LEU A 87 -4.58 -6.82 -17.55
N PRO A 88 -3.78 -7.79 -18.02
CA PRO A 88 -4.31 -8.90 -18.84
C PRO A 88 -4.87 -10.07 -18.00
N TYR A 89 -5.14 -9.86 -16.72
CA TYR A 89 -5.53 -10.91 -15.81
C TYR A 89 -7.01 -10.77 -15.39
N GLU A 90 -7.82 -11.77 -15.75
CA GLU A 90 -9.23 -11.84 -15.33
C GLU A 90 -9.36 -12.08 -13.82
N ARG A 91 -8.35 -12.71 -13.21
CA ARG A 91 -8.28 -13.01 -11.79
C ARG A 91 -7.04 -12.38 -11.16
N LEU A 92 -7.23 -11.72 -10.02
CA LEU A 92 -6.16 -11.13 -9.23
C LEU A 92 -6.24 -11.64 -7.79
N ASP A 93 -5.21 -12.35 -7.35
CA ASP A 93 -5.18 -12.97 -6.02
C ASP A 93 -4.65 -12.03 -4.93
N LEU A 94 -3.72 -11.16 -5.28
CA LEU A 94 -3.10 -10.23 -4.33
C LEU A 94 -2.98 -8.82 -4.92
N LEU A 95 -3.52 -7.83 -4.22
CA LEU A 95 -3.25 -6.41 -4.49
C LEU A 95 -2.52 -5.81 -3.28
N VAL A 96 -1.27 -5.39 -3.48
CA VAL A 96 -0.48 -4.74 -2.43
C VAL A 96 -0.36 -3.25 -2.73
N ASN A 97 -1.19 -2.44 -2.07
CA ASN A 97 -1.19 -0.99 -2.09
C ASN A 97 -0.03 -0.46 -1.23
N ASN A 98 1.20 -0.59 -1.76
CA ASN A 98 2.44 -0.30 -1.03
C ASN A 98 3.03 1.06 -1.35
N ALA A 99 2.87 1.56 -2.58
CA ALA A 99 3.45 2.84 -2.98
C ALA A 99 3.06 3.98 -2.03
N GLY A 100 3.92 4.99 -1.94
CA GLY A 100 3.61 6.16 -1.14
C GLY A 100 4.69 7.22 -1.19
N VAL A 101 4.32 8.39 -0.72
CA VAL A 101 5.19 9.54 -0.54
C VAL A 101 5.06 10.04 0.90
N MET A 102 6.11 10.66 1.43
CA MET A 102 6.17 11.06 2.84
C MET A 102 6.81 12.43 3.02
N ALA A 103 6.17 13.25 3.85
CA ALA A 103 6.69 14.54 4.32
C ALA A 103 7.17 15.47 3.19
N LEU A 104 6.44 15.47 2.07
CA LEU A 104 6.73 16.36 0.94
C LEU A 104 6.34 17.80 1.27
N PRO A 105 6.95 18.81 0.62
CA PRO A 105 6.39 20.15 0.53
C PRO A 105 4.97 20.09 -0.05
N HIS A 106 4.17 21.15 0.20
CA HIS A 106 2.85 21.23 -0.44
C HIS A 106 2.99 21.17 -1.97
N GLY A 107 2.14 20.37 -2.57
CA GLY A 107 2.03 20.19 -4.00
C GLY A 107 0.74 19.46 -4.33
N THR A 108 0.42 19.37 -5.61
CA THR A 108 -0.78 18.71 -6.10
C THR A 108 -0.46 17.59 -7.09
N THR A 109 -1.35 16.62 -7.18
CA THR A 109 -1.37 15.59 -8.22
C THR A 109 -1.83 16.19 -9.55
N ALA A 110 -1.78 15.39 -10.62
CA ALA A 110 -2.31 15.81 -11.94
C ALA A 110 -3.80 16.19 -11.86
N ASP A 111 -4.54 15.56 -10.96
CA ASP A 111 -5.98 15.77 -10.74
C ASP A 111 -6.26 16.91 -9.72
N GLY A 112 -5.23 17.60 -9.23
CA GLY A 112 -5.37 18.73 -8.30
C GLY A 112 -5.52 18.36 -6.82
N PHE A 113 -5.31 17.12 -6.42
CA PHE A 113 -5.36 16.70 -5.00
C PHE A 113 -4.04 16.97 -4.29
N GLU A 114 -4.08 17.24 -2.97
CA GLU A 114 -2.86 17.28 -2.17
C GLU A 114 -2.04 16.01 -2.40
N THR A 115 -0.73 16.17 -2.67
CA THR A 115 0.11 15.09 -3.19
C THR A 115 0.13 13.84 -2.32
N GLN A 116 0.20 13.99 -0.99
CA GLN A 116 0.29 12.83 -0.11
C GLN A 116 -1.06 12.11 0.05
N PHE A 117 -2.14 12.85 0.15
CA PHE A 117 -3.49 12.29 0.16
C PHE A 117 -3.85 11.67 -1.19
N GLY A 118 -3.54 12.35 -2.30
CA GLY A 118 -3.79 11.87 -3.66
C GLY A 118 -3.06 10.56 -3.95
N VAL A 119 -1.73 10.53 -3.76
CA VAL A 119 -0.91 9.35 -4.07
C VAL A 119 -1.14 8.20 -3.08
N ASN A 120 -1.12 8.50 -1.76
CA ASN A 120 -1.15 7.45 -0.75
C ASN A 120 -2.54 6.82 -0.57
N HIS A 121 -3.61 7.61 -0.81
CA HIS A 121 -4.97 7.17 -0.59
C HIS A 121 -5.82 7.15 -1.87
N LEU A 122 -6.08 8.31 -2.51
CA LEU A 122 -7.04 8.38 -3.63
C LEU A 122 -6.62 7.52 -4.83
N GLY A 123 -5.34 7.52 -5.20
CA GLY A 123 -4.82 6.67 -6.27
C GLY A 123 -5.00 5.18 -5.98
N HIS A 124 -4.77 4.74 -4.72
CA HIS A 124 -5.00 3.35 -4.32
C HIS A 124 -6.48 3.03 -4.17
N PHE A 125 -7.29 3.97 -3.71
CA PHE A 125 -8.74 3.82 -3.71
C PHE A 125 -9.24 3.57 -5.14
N ALA A 126 -8.89 4.42 -6.09
CA ALA A 126 -9.28 4.24 -7.49
C ALA A 126 -8.78 2.93 -8.08
N LEU A 127 -7.50 2.58 -7.86
CA LEU A 127 -6.91 1.34 -8.33
C LEU A 127 -7.66 0.11 -7.79
N THR A 128 -7.95 0.09 -6.49
CA THR A 128 -8.64 -1.02 -5.85
C THR A 128 -10.06 -1.19 -6.39
N GLY A 129 -10.80 -0.09 -6.58
CA GLY A 129 -12.16 -0.14 -7.14
C GLY A 129 -12.18 -0.66 -8.57
N LEU A 130 -11.24 -0.21 -9.41
CA LEU A 130 -11.13 -0.66 -10.80
C LEU A 130 -10.71 -2.13 -10.93
N LEU A 131 -9.89 -2.64 -10.01
CA LEU A 131 -9.44 -4.04 -9.99
C LEU A 131 -10.36 -4.96 -9.18
N LEU A 132 -11.40 -4.41 -8.52
CA LEU A 132 -12.28 -5.18 -7.65
C LEU A 132 -12.97 -6.37 -8.36
N PRO A 133 -13.45 -6.25 -9.59
CA PRO A 133 -14.02 -7.40 -10.31
C PRO A 133 -13.05 -8.57 -10.40
N SER A 134 -11.79 -8.33 -10.77
CA SER A 134 -10.75 -9.37 -10.87
C SER A 134 -10.37 -9.95 -9.50
N LEU A 135 -10.39 -9.14 -8.44
CA LEU A 135 -10.16 -9.59 -7.06
C LEU A 135 -11.31 -10.48 -6.58
N LEU A 136 -12.56 -10.13 -6.91
CA LEU A 136 -13.73 -10.94 -6.56
C LEU A 136 -13.80 -12.26 -7.34
N ALA A 137 -13.19 -12.33 -8.51
CA ALA A 137 -13.09 -13.55 -9.31
C ALA A 137 -12.06 -14.56 -8.77
N ALA A 138 -11.17 -14.14 -7.87
CA ALA A 138 -10.12 -14.98 -7.29
C ALA A 138 -10.51 -15.46 -5.87
N PRO A 139 -10.66 -16.78 -5.63
CA PRO A 139 -10.95 -17.30 -4.30
C PRO A 139 -9.86 -16.93 -3.28
N GLY A 140 -10.26 -16.38 -2.14
CA GLY A 140 -9.35 -16.00 -1.07
C GLY A 140 -8.43 -14.83 -1.38
N ALA A 141 -8.78 -13.99 -2.36
CA ALA A 141 -7.98 -12.83 -2.72
C ALA A 141 -7.76 -11.88 -1.54
N ARG A 142 -6.63 -11.16 -1.55
CA ARG A 142 -6.30 -10.19 -0.49
C ARG A 142 -5.92 -8.83 -1.05
N ILE A 143 -6.42 -7.82 -0.39
CA ILE A 143 -6.08 -6.42 -0.62
C ILE A 143 -5.32 -5.95 0.61
N VAL A 144 -4.01 -5.69 0.46
CA VAL A 144 -3.13 -5.27 1.55
C VAL A 144 -2.80 -3.80 1.38
N THR A 145 -3.24 -2.96 2.31
CA THR A 145 -2.96 -1.52 2.28
C THR A 145 -1.86 -1.15 3.26
N VAL A 146 -0.77 -0.59 2.75
CA VAL A 146 0.37 -0.19 3.59
C VAL A 146 0.11 1.16 4.25
N SER A 147 -0.01 1.15 5.57
CA SER A 147 -0.11 2.32 6.43
C SER A 147 1.23 2.63 7.13
N SER A 148 1.19 3.34 8.24
CA SER A 148 2.34 3.74 9.05
C SER A 148 1.94 3.89 10.51
N VAL A 149 2.86 3.70 11.45
CA VAL A 149 2.67 4.08 12.85
C VAL A 149 2.34 5.56 13.02
N LEU A 150 2.75 6.40 12.08
CA LEU A 150 2.47 7.85 12.13
C LEU A 150 1.00 8.21 11.91
N HIS A 151 0.12 7.26 11.57
CA HIS A 151 -1.33 7.49 11.53
C HIS A 151 -1.87 8.03 12.86
N VAL A 152 -1.22 7.70 13.99
CA VAL A 152 -1.61 8.15 15.33
C VAL A 152 -1.49 9.67 15.54
N LEU A 153 -0.74 10.38 14.67
CA LEU A 153 -0.51 11.81 14.81
C LEU A 153 -1.66 12.67 14.28
N ALA A 154 -2.52 12.15 13.41
CA ALA A 154 -3.62 12.94 12.85
C ALA A 154 -4.73 12.05 12.28
N ASN A 155 -5.97 12.40 12.62
CA ASN A 155 -7.17 11.86 11.95
C ASN A 155 -7.41 12.59 10.63
N VAL A 156 -8.21 11.97 9.75
CA VAL A 156 -8.74 12.59 8.55
C VAL A 156 -9.69 13.74 8.93
N ASP A 157 -9.55 14.87 8.25
CA ASP A 157 -10.51 15.96 8.33
C ASP A 157 -11.38 15.96 7.07
N PRO A 158 -12.64 15.49 7.14
CA PRO A 158 -13.50 15.40 5.97
C PRO A 158 -13.89 16.77 5.37
N ARG A 159 -13.64 17.87 6.10
CA ARG A 159 -13.90 19.24 5.64
C ARG A 159 -12.70 19.85 4.93
N ASP A 160 -11.53 19.20 5.00
CA ASP A 160 -10.28 19.70 4.40
C ASP A 160 -9.33 18.53 4.03
N LEU A 161 -9.82 17.65 3.16
CA LEU A 161 -9.06 16.47 2.68
C LEU A 161 -7.79 16.88 1.93
N ASN A 162 -7.83 17.99 1.21
CA ASN A 162 -6.70 18.54 0.45
C ASN A 162 -5.78 19.46 1.26
N SER A 163 -6.01 19.59 2.58
CA SER A 163 -5.20 20.45 3.47
C SER A 163 -5.03 21.89 2.96
N VAL A 164 -6.10 22.46 2.38
CA VAL A 164 -6.11 23.79 1.77
C VAL A 164 -5.99 24.89 2.84
N ARG A 165 -6.63 24.69 4.00
CA ARG A 165 -6.66 25.67 5.09
C ARG A 165 -5.31 25.81 5.79
N ARG A 166 -4.67 24.69 6.04
CA ARG A 166 -3.36 24.62 6.71
C ARG A 166 -2.63 23.36 6.32
N TYR A 167 -1.47 23.52 5.69
CA TYR A 167 -0.59 22.42 5.34
C TYR A 167 0.51 22.22 6.36
N GLY A 168 0.64 20.98 6.85
CA GLY A 168 1.78 20.51 7.61
C GLY A 168 2.23 19.18 7.02
N ARG A 169 3.46 19.09 6.51
CA ARG A 169 3.96 17.91 5.78
C ARG A 169 3.77 16.57 6.52
N TRP A 170 4.01 16.58 7.82
CA TRP A 170 3.85 15.39 8.67
C TRP A 170 2.39 15.12 9.01
N THR A 171 1.60 16.17 9.21
CA THR A 171 0.15 16.06 9.43
C THR A 171 -0.56 15.52 8.19
N ALA A 172 -0.22 16.02 7.00
CA ALA A 172 -0.76 15.53 5.73
C ALA A 172 -0.39 14.06 5.50
N TYR A 173 0.87 13.69 5.77
CA TYR A 173 1.28 12.28 5.74
C TYR A 173 0.48 11.42 6.73
N ALA A 174 0.39 11.83 7.98
CA ALA A 174 -0.34 11.10 9.01
C ALA A 174 -1.83 10.92 8.64
N ARG A 175 -2.47 11.99 8.14
CA ARG A 175 -3.85 11.95 7.62
C ARG A 175 -4.01 10.95 6.47
N SER A 176 -3.07 10.93 5.51
CA SER A 176 -3.10 9.98 4.42
C SER A 176 -2.97 8.51 4.90
N LYS A 177 -2.23 8.28 5.99
CA LYS A 177 -2.07 6.94 6.58
C LYS A 177 -3.25 6.55 7.48
N SER A 178 -3.91 7.49 8.14
CA SER A 178 -5.23 7.29 8.76
C SER A 178 -6.30 6.96 7.72
N ALA A 179 -6.29 7.66 6.58
CA ALA A 179 -7.21 7.40 5.47
C ALA A 179 -7.04 5.96 4.93
N ASN A 180 -5.81 5.46 4.84
CA ASN A 180 -5.54 4.08 4.42
C ASN A 180 -6.13 3.05 5.39
N LEU A 181 -6.12 3.30 6.71
CA LEU A 181 -6.73 2.40 7.69
C LEU A 181 -8.26 2.48 7.66
N LEU A 182 -8.84 3.69 7.57
CA LEU A 182 -10.28 3.88 7.39
C LEU A 182 -10.78 3.22 6.10
N PHE A 183 -10.04 3.35 5.02
CA PHE A 183 -10.33 2.67 3.75
C PHE A 183 -10.34 1.14 3.92
N THR A 184 -9.33 0.59 4.59
CA THR A 184 -9.26 -0.86 4.83
C THR A 184 -10.45 -1.33 5.67
N HIS A 185 -10.79 -0.59 6.73
CA HIS A 185 -11.91 -0.87 7.60
C HIS A 185 -13.24 -0.87 6.84
N GLU A 186 -13.52 0.21 6.11
CA GLU A 186 -14.76 0.35 5.35
C GLU A 186 -14.86 -0.66 4.19
N LEU A 187 -13.75 -0.93 3.50
CA LEU A 187 -13.70 -1.96 2.46
C LEU A 187 -14.01 -3.35 3.05
N ALA A 188 -13.45 -3.68 4.21
CA ALA A 188 -13.72 -4.94 4.89
C ALA A 188 -15.20 -5.08 5.28
N ARG A 189 -15.83 -4.01 5.79
CA ARG A 189 -17.26 -3.98 6.12
C ARG A 189 -18.12 -4.21 4.87
N ARG A 190 -17.84 -3.52 3.77
CA ARG A 190 -18.58 -3.65 2.51
C ARG A 190 -18.41 -5.03 1.88
N LEU A 191 -17.20 -5.60 1.91
CA LEU A 191 -16.96 -6.97 1.45
C LEU A 191 -17.75 -8.00 2.29
N ALA A 192 -17.84 -7.81 3.60
CA ALA A 192 -18.60 -8.69 4.49
C ALA A 192 -20.12 -8.56 4.32
N ALA A 193 -20.62 -7.38 3.96
CA ALA A 193 -22.03 -7.12 3.73
C ALA A 193 -22.53 -7.58 2.35
N ARG A 194 -21.61 -7.89 1.42
CA ARG A 194 -21.94 -8.28 0.05
C ARG A 194 -22.74 -9.59 0.02
N GLU A 195 -23.83 -9.61 -0.74
CA GLU A 195 -24.56 -10.85 -1.03
C GLU A 195 -23.68 -11.86 -1.77
N GLY A 196 -23.74 -13.13 -1.36
CA GLY A 196 -22.95 -14.22 -1.94
C GLY A 196 -21.55 -14.39 -1.32
N ALA A 197 -21.38 -13.98 -0.06
CA ALA A 197 -20.21 -14.20 0.81
C ALA A 197 -18.87 -14.17 0.07
N SER A 198 -18.27 -12.99 -0.04
CA SER A 198 -16.91 -12.86 -0.58
C SER A 198 -15.90 -13.34 0.45
N ASP A 199 -14.97 -14.23 0.05
CA ASP A 199 -13.80 -14.59 0.84
C ASP A 199 -12.60 -13.64 0.60
N VAL A 200 -12.79 -12.58 -0.18
CA VAL A 200 -11.82 -11.49 -0.35
C VAL A 200 -11.62 -10.75 0.97
N ARG A 201 -10.38 -10.55 1.35
CA ARG A 201 -10.02 -9.88 2.61
C ARG A 201 -9.31 -8.56 2.36
N ALA A 202 -9.82 -7.51 2.98
CA ALA A 202 -9.12 -6.24 3.08
C ALA A 202 -8.36 -6.18 4.40
N VAL A 203 -7.04 -5.99 4.33
CA VAL A 203 -6.15 -5.98 5.50
C VAL A 203 -5.15 -4.83 5.40
N ALA A 204 -4.63 -4.38 6.52
CA ALA A 204 -3.61 -3.35 6.56
C ALA A 204 -2.33 -3.86 7.22
N ALA A 205 -1.20 -3.26 6.83
CA ALA A 205 0.08 -3.51 7.47
C ALA A 205 0.93 -2.25 7.54
N HIS A 206 1.90 -2.22 8.47
CA HIS A 206 2.94 -1.21 8.49
C HIS A 206 4.31 -1.85 8.67
N PRO A 207 5.35 -1.28 8.02
CA PRO A 207 6.69 -1.84 8.03
C PRO A 207 7.50 -1.54 9.31
N GLY A 208 6.90 -0.92 10.32
CA GLY A 208 7.66 -0.30 11.39
C GLY A 208 8.52 0.87 10.88
N TYR A 209 9.68 1.10 11.48
CA TYR A 209 10.64 2.09 11.00
C TYR A 209 11.66 1.44 10.06
N ALA A 210 11.26 1.26 8.81
CA ALA A 210 12.10 0.61 7.79
C ALA A 210 12.90 1.63 6.95
N ARG A 211 14.11 1.23 6.55
CA ARG A 211 14.97 2.02 5.66
C ARG A 211 14.39 2.02 4.25
N THR A 212 13.63 3.07 3.93
CA THR A 212 13.07 3.27 2.59
C THR A 212 13.50 4.60 2.02
N GLY A 213 13.42 4.77 0.70
CA GLY A 213 13.69 6.06 0.05
C GLY A 213 12.73 7.19 0.43
N LEU A 214 11.65 6.87 1.15
CA LEU A 214 10.60 7.81 1.58
C LEU A 214 11.15 8.92 2.51
N SER A 215 11.99 8.59 3.48
CA SER A 215 12.55 9.55 4.44
C SER A 215 13.51 10.58 3.84
N THR A 216 14.03 10.32 2.65
CA THR A 216 14.91 11.25 1.91
C THR A 216 14.18 12.03 0.83
N ALA A 217 12.92 11.68 0.51
CA ALA A 217 12.16 12.31 -0.56
C ALA A 217 11.84 13.78 -0.27
N GLY A 218 11.43 14.12 0.95
CA GLY A 218 11.16 15.49 1.37
C GLY A 218 12.37 16.41 1.30
N PRO A 219 13.50 16.10 2.01
CA PRO A 219 14.73 16.88 1.92
C PRO A 219 15.29 17.01 0.51
N ARG A 220 15.16 15.96 -0.32
CA ARG A 220 15.57 16.00 -1.74
C ARG A 220 14.71 16.95 -2.57
N ALA A 221 13.40 16.95 -2.36
CA ALA A 221 12.47 17.86 -3.05
C ALA A 221 12.73 19.34 -2.72
N GLU A 222 13.28 19.61 -1.52
CA GLU A 222 13.66 20.96 -1.08
C GLU A 222 15.11 21.33 -1.45
N GLY A 223 15.88 20.47 -2.10
CA GLY A 223 17.29 20.69 -2.41
C GLY A 223 18.21 20.74 -1.17
N ARG A 224 17.74 20.32 0.01
CA ARG A 224 18.47 20.38 1.29
C ARG A 224 19.44 19.21 1.44
N ARG A 225 20.58 19.28 0.73
CA ARG A 225 21.60 18.21 0.67
C ARG A 225 22.12 17.75 2.05
N VAL A 226 22.28 18.68 2.99
CA VAL A 226 22.75 18.36 4.36
C VAL A 226 21.68 17.58 5.10
N ALA A 227 20.42 18.01 5.07
CA ALA A 227 19.30 17.31 5.69
C ALA A 227 19.08 15.92 5.07
N GLU A 228 19.27 15.77 3.75
CA GLU A 228 19.25 14.48 3.07
C GLU A 228 20.36 13.54 3.58
N ARG A 229 21.60 14.05 3.74
CA ARG A 229 22.71 13.26 4.26
C ARG A 229 22.49 12.83 5.72
N LEU A 230 21.99 13.74 6.57
CA LEU A 230 21.66 13.43 7.97
C LEU A 230 20.53 12.40 8.06
N ALA A 231 19.47 12.55 7.23
CA ALA A 231 18.39 11.57 7.16
C ALA A 231 18.91 10.19 6.71
N ARG A 232 19.82 10.13 5.75
CA ARG A 232 20.44 8.87 5.31
C ARG A 232 21.30 8.23 6.42
N LEU A 233 22.06 9.04 7.16
CA LEU A 233 22.90 8.53 8.25
C LEU A 233 22.03 8.01 9.41
N GLY A 234 21.01 8.76 9.84
CA GLY A 234 20.05 8.35 10.86
C GLY A 234 19.33 7.05 10.49
N ASN A 235 18.93 6.92 9.22
CA ASN A 235 18.30 5.69 8.71
C ASN A 235 19.25 4.48 8.69
N ARG A 236 20.58 4.68 8.56
CA ARG A 236 21.54 3.56 8.61
C ARG A 236 21.61 2.93 9.99
N VAL A 237 21.42 3.72 11.04
CA VAL A 237 21.57 3.26 12.43
C VAL A 237 20.25 2.80 13.02
N ALA A 238 19.17 3.54 12.78
CA ALA A 238 17.91 3.33 13.47
C ALA A 238 16.87 2.53 12.66
N ALA A 239 16.86 2.60 11.33
CA ALA A 239 15.88 1.91 10.52
C ALA A 239 16.23 0.44 10.28
N GLN A 240 15.22 -0.44 10.33
CA GLN A 240 15.39 -1.84 9.90
C GLN A 240 15.64 -1.92 8.38
N SER A 241 16.13 -3.09 7.94
CA SER A 241 16.29 -3.36 6.52
C SER A 241 14.94 -3.42 5.81
N PRO A 242 14.90 -3.20 4.48
CA PRO A 242 13.68 -3.39 3.70
C PRO A 242 13.12 -4.81 3.83
N GLU A 243 13.98 -5.83 3.98
CA GLU A 243 13.59 -7.22 4.19
C GLU A 243 12.79 -7.39 5.48
N ALA A 244 13.30 -6.87 6.59
CA ALA A 244 12.58 -6.93 7.87
C ALA A 244 11.28 -6.11 7.84
N GLY A 245 11.30 -4.95 7.19
CA GLY A 245 10.10 -4.12 7.01
C GLY A 245 9.04 -4.75 6.09
N ALA A 246 9.42 -5.64 5.18
CA ALA A 246 8.49 -6.34 4.31
C ALA A 246 7.70 -7.45 5.03
N LEU A 247 8.23 -8.02 6.12
CA LEU A 247 7.62 -9.16 6.79
C LEU A 247 6.16 -8.92 7.21
N PRO A 248 5.77 -7.80 7.86
CA PRO A 248 4.37 -7.58 8.23
C PRO A 248 3.43 -7.52 7.01
N VAL A 249 3.91 -6.96 5.88
CA VAL A 249 3.11 -6.86 4.65
C VAL A 249 2.97 -8.24 4.00
N LEU A 250 4.06 -9.00 3.92
CA LEU A 250 4.05 -10.38 3.42
C LEU A 250 3.18 -11.29 4.28
N TYR A 251 3.25 -11.17 5.60
CA TYR A 251 2.38 -11.88 6.52
C TYR A 251 0.91 -11.56 6.25
N ALA A 252 0.55 -10.28 6.20
CA ALA A 252 -0.81 -9.84 5.89
C ALA A 252 -1.29 -10.34 4.52
N ALA A 253 -0.39 -10.41 3.54
CA ALA A 253 -0.68 -10.88 2.18
C ALA A 253 -0.87 -12.40 2.09
N THR A 254 -0.11 -13.19 2.84
CA THR A 254 0.04 -14.63 2.53
C THR A 254 -0.25 -15.57 3.69
N ALA A 255 -0.11 -15.14 4.95
CA ALA A 255 -0.29 -16.04 6.08
C ALA A 255 -1.74 -16.54 6.17
N PRO A 256 -1.96 -17.84 6.41
CA PRO A 256 -3.30 -18.38 6.61
C PRO A 256 -3.97 -17.77 7.85
N GLY A 257 -5.29 -17.64 7.82
CA GLY A 257 -6.07 -17.21 8.98
C GLY A 257 -5.98 -15.71 9.34
N VAL A 258 -5.29 -14.85 8.57
CA VAL A 258 -5.31 -13.40 8.81
C VAL A 258 -6.73 -12.86 8.63
N PRO A 259 -7.35 -12.26 9.68
CA PRO A 259 -8.71 -11.76 9.58
C PRO A 259 -8.81 -10.55 8.68
N SER A 260 -9.97 -10.38 8.01
CA SER A 260 -10.29 -9.09 7.36
C SER A 260 -10.30 -7.97 8.39
N ASP A 261 -10.03 -6.74 7.97
CA ASP A 261 -9.88 -5.56 8.84
C ASP A 261 -8.73 -5.64 9.86
N SER A 262 -7.81 -6.60 9.72
CA SER A 262 -6.65 -6.68 10.59
C SER A 262 -5.60 -5.60 10.26
N PHE A 263 -4.84 -5.19 11.27
CA PHE A 263 -3.66 -4.33 11.11
C PHE A 263 -2.44 -5.03 11.69
N THR A 264 -1.44 -5.27 10.87
CA THR A 264 -0.23 -6.02 11.21
C THR A 264 1.00 -5.13 11.20
N GLY A 265 1.85 -5.29 12.20
CA GLY A 265 3.13 -4.59 12.31
C GLY A 265 4.20 -5.45 12.96
N PRO A 266 5.41 -4.91 13.18
CA PRO A 266 6.45 -5.59 13.95
C PRO A 266 6.07 -5.74 15.43
N SER A 267 6.39 -6.88 16.02
CA SER A 267 6.00 -7.24 17.41
C SER A 267 6.66 -6.41 18.50
N PHE A 268 7.86 -5.86 18.27
CA PHE A 268 8.59 -5.09 19.26
C PHE A 268 8.41 -3.59 19.07
N ALA A 269 7.67 -2.96 19.99
CA ALA A 269 7.44 -1.51 20.08
C ALA A 269 7.01 -0.85 18.75
N LEU A 270 6.28 -1.57 17.90
CA LEU A 270 5.87 -1.13 16.56
C LEU A 270 7.05 -0.79 15.63
N TRP A 271 8.26 -1.16 16.02
CA TRP A 271 9.49 -0.76 15.36
C TRP A 271 10.16 -1.91 14.59
N ARG A 272 10.38 -3.07 15.25
CA ARG A 272 11.09 -4.22 14.69
C ARG A 272 10.52 -5.55 15.22
N GLY A 273 10.92 -6.66 14.60
CA GLY A 273 10.53 -7.99 15.05
C GLY A 273 9.62 -8.70 14.05
N SER A 274 9.16 -9.89 14.44
CA SER A 274 8.24 -10.70 13.63
C SER A 274 6.87 -10.02 13.48
N PRO A 275 6.11 -10.34 12.43
CA PRO A 275 4.75 -9.86 12.27
C PRO A 275 3.85 -10.20 13.46
N ALA A 276 3.06 -9.23 13.91
CA ALA A 276 2.09 -9.38 14.99
C ALA A 276 0.90 -8.42 14.78
N PRO A 277 -0.25 -8.67 15.42
CA PRO A 277 -1.31 -7.67 15.47
C PRO A 277 -0.78 -6.34 16.00
N SER A 278 -1.11 -5.25 15.32
CA SER A 278 -0.66 -3.91 15.67
C SER A 278 -1.81 -3.08 16.21
N TRP A 279 -1.51 -2.24 17.21
CA TRP A 279 -2.45 -1.26 17.68
C TRP A 279 -2.71 -0.20 16.61
N ARG A 280 -3.96 0.22 16.49
CA ARG A 280 -4.36 1.34 15.62
C ARG A 280 -5.23 2.35 16.39
N ALA A 281 -5.17 3.60 15.97
CA ALA A 281 -5.91 4.68 16.61
C ALA A 281 -7.43 4.44 16.48
N PRO A 282 -8.23 4.68 17.55
CA PRO A 282 -9.68 4.36 17.56
C PRO A 282 -10.47 4.98 16.40
N TRP A 283 -10.10 6.18 15.96
CA TRP A 283 -10.77 6.82 14.83
C TRP A 283 -10.62 6.09 13.49
N THR A 284 -9.67 5.17 13.38
CA THR A 284 -9.47 4.38 12.14
C THR A 284 -10.39 3.16 12.04
N THR A 285 -11.27 2.98 13.03
CA THR A 285 -12.37 1.99 13.07
C THR A 285 -13.73 2.67 13.29
N ASP A 286 -13.84 3.95 13.03
CA ASP A 286 -15.08 4.71 13.12
C ASP A 286 -15.86 4.54 11.80
N ASP A 287 -16.96 3.80 11.86
CA ASP A 287 -17.82 3.48 10.73
C ASP A 287 -18.31 4.75 10.02
N ALA A 288 -18.77 5.75 10.79
CA ALA A 288 -19.30 6.98 10.21
C ALA A 288 -18.22 7.80 9.50
N MET A 289 -16.98 7.78 10.03
CA MET A 289 -15.85 8.42 9.37
C MET A 289 -15.40 7.63 8.14
N GLY A 290 -15.43 6.30 8.20
CA GLY A 290 -15.17 5.40 7.09
C GLY A 290 -16.11 5.67 5.92
N GLU A 291 -17.41 5.72 6.16
CA GLU A 291 -18.43 6.03 5.16
C GLU A 291 -18.27 7.43 4.55
N ARG A 292 -17.98 8.45 5.37
CA ARG A 292 -17.73 9.83 4.88
C ARG A 292 -16.51 9.90 3.98
N LEU A 293 -15.40 9.25 4.39
CA LEU A 293 -14.19 9.19 3.59
C LEU A 293 -14.42 8.42 2.28
N TRP A 294 -15.14 7.31 2.34
CA TRP A 294 -15.50 6.50 1.18
C TRP A 294 -16.29 7.32 0.16
N ALA A 295 -17.40 7.90 0.57
CA ALA A 295 -18.23 8.74 -0.30
C ALA A 295 -17.48 9.94 -0.87
N ALA A 296 -16.56 10.54 -0.09
CA ALA A 296 -15.69 11.59 -0.58
C ALA A 296 -14.69 11.07 -1.63
N SER A 297 -14.10 9.91 -1.40
CA SER A 297 -13.14 9.28 -2.31
C SER A 297 -13.80 8.89 -3.64
N GLU A 298 -15.01 8.34 -3.63
CA GLU A 298 -15.78 8.07 -4.85
C GLU A 298 -16.02 9.34 -5.66
N ARG A 299 -16.49 10.42 -5.01
CA ARG A 299 -16.70 11.71 -5.69
C ARG A 299 -15.44 12.30 -6.27
N LEU A 300 -14.31 12.23 -5.54
CA LEU A 300 -13.04 12.81 -5.96
C LEU A 300 -12.39 12.01 -7.08
N THR A 301 -12.50 10.70 -7.05
CA THR A 301 -11.85 9.82 -8.05
C THR A 301 -12.76 9.50 -9.23
N GLY A 302 -14.08 9.65 -9.07
CA GLY A 302 -15.08 9.19 -10.04
C GLY A 302 -15.10 7.66 -10.18
N VAL A 303 -14.57 6.92 -9.20
CA VAL A 303 -14.59 5.45 -9.18
C VAL A 303 -15.59 4.99 -8.13
N VAL A 304 -16.61 4.29 -8.57
CA VAL A 304 -17.65 3.66 -7.72
C VAL A 304 -17.36 2.17 -7.63
N TYR A 305 -17.56 1.62 -6.45
CA TYR A 305 -17.38 0.18 -6.21
C TYR A 305 -18.69 -0.58 -6.47
N GLU A 306 -19.10 -0.60 -7.74
CA GLU A 306 -20.40 -1.19 -8.16
C GLU A 306 -20.66 -2.59 -7.57
N PRO A 307 -19.68 -3.53 -7.52
CA PRO A 307 -19.92 -4.84 -6.94
C PRO A 307 -20.20 -4.85 -5.42
N LEU A 308 -20.03 -3.71 -4.74
CA LEU A 308 -20.26 -3.53 -3.30
C LEU A 308 -21.45 -2.59 -3.01
N LEU A 309 -22.21 -2.21 -4.02
CA LEU A 309 -23.46 -1.49 -3.82
C LEU A 309 -24.52 -2.43 -3.22
N PRO A 310 -25.40 -1.92 -2.32
CA PRO A 310 -26.48 -2.70 -1.72
C PRO A 310 -27.50 -3.20 -2.75
#